data_65ab5b0c777b01130efed5b3d88d0df3
#
_entry.id   65ab5b0c777b01130efed5b3d88d0df3
#
_cell.length_a   1.000
_cell.length_b   1.000
_cell.length_c   1.000
_cell.angle_alpha   90.00
_cell.angle_beta   90.00
_cell.angle_gamma   90.00
#
_symmetry.space_group_name_H-M   'P 1'
#
loop_
_entity.id
_entity.type
_entity.pdbx_description
1 polymer ?
#
loop_
_entity_poly.entity_id
_entity_poly.type
_entity_poly.pdbx_seq_one_letter_code
_entity_poly.pdbx_strand_id
1 'polypeptide(L)'
;MMRILALGALLWAGAVQADIPVKTVTSPGGLSAWVLEEPAIPFTALNIMFSGGAALDPPDKRGAAFMMTGLLEEGAGDLDSQAFAAAKEALSASFSFDVTDDTLSISVRVLTENRAEALALLKTALMQPRFDPDAVERVRQQ
;
A
#
# COMPACT_ATOMS: atom_id res chain seq x y z
N MET A 1 1.97 14.18 71.87
CA MET A 1 2.06 12.88 71.17
C MET A 1 1.08 12.92 70.00
N MET A 2 1.52 13.26 68.80
CA MET A 2 0.68 13.45 67.63
C MET A 2 1.04 12.34 66.60
N ARG A 3 0.10 11.43 66.38
CA ARG A 3 0.24 10.32 65.44
C ARG A 3 -0.07 10.83 64.06
N ILE A 4 0.96 10.91 63.18
CA ILE A 4 0.81 11.20 61.76
C ILE A 4 0.48 9.89 61.05
N LEU A 5 -0.74 9.76 60.60
CA LEU A 5 -1.18 8.70 59.68
C LEU A 5 -0.79 9.10 58.26
N ALA A 6 0.25 8.46 57.72
CA ALA A 6 0.61 8.57 56.33
C ALA A 6 -0.32 7.67 55.48
N LEU A 7 -1.22 8.29 54.75
CA LEU A 7 -2.11 7.60 53.80
C LEU A 7 -1.31 7.40 52.45
N GLY A 8 -0.78 6.20 52.26
CA GLY A 8 -0.16 5.80 51.01
C GLY A 8 -1.23 5.50 49.97
N ALA A 9 -1.49 6.43 49.07
CA ALA A 9 -2.29 6.18 47.87
C ALA A 9 -1.46 5.38 46.88
N LEU A 10 -1.66 4.08 46.78
CA LEU A 10 -1.16 3.25 45.69
C LEU A 10 -1.90 3.64 44.41
N LEU A 11 -1.24 4.39 43.53
CA LEU A 11 -1.64 4.59 42.15
C LEU A 11 -1.45 3.27 41.39
N TRP A 12 -2.53 2.51 41.25
CA TRP A 12 -2.60 1.40 40.32
C TRP A 12 -2.69 2.01 38.90
N ALA A 13 -1.57 2.21 38.25
CA ALA A 13 -1.50 2.45 36.80
C ALA A 13 -1.85 1.13 36.12
N GLY A 14 -3.15 0.89 35.84
CA GLY A 14 -3.56 -0.19 34.97
C GLY A 14 -2.96 0.04 33.59
N ALA A 15 -2.08 -0.87 33.12
CA ALA A 15 -1.62 -0.87 31.75
C ALA A 15 -2.85 -1.12 30.85
N VAL A 16 -3.34 -0.08 30.18
CA VAL A 16 -4.33 -0.21 29.12
C VAL A 16 -3.60 -0.86 27.95
N GLN A 17 -3.74 -2.15 27.83
CA GLN A 17 -3.28 -2.90 26.67
C GLN A 17 -4.30 -2.65 25.57
N ALA A 18 -3.97 -1.81 24.60
CA ALA A 18 -4.77 -1.64 23.40
C ALA A 18 -4.58 -2.91 22.55
N ASP A 19 -5.53 -3.83 22.66
CA ASP A 19 -5.59 -4.99 21.77
C ASP A 19 -6.18 -4.51 20.44
N ILE A 20 -5.33 -4.50 19.40
CA ILE A 20 -5.75 -4.13 18.05
C ILE A 20 -6.35 -5.39 17.41
N PRO A 21 -7.67 -5.44 17.17
CA PRO A 21 -8.34 -6.64 16.67
C PRO A 21 -8.04 -6.87 15.18
N VAL A 22 -6.90 -7.48 14.86
CA VAL A 22 -6.55 -7.88 13.50
C VAL A 22 -7.33 -9.15 13.13
N LYS A 23 -8.12 -9.07 12.07
CA LYS A 23 -8.85 -10.21 11.50
C LYS A 23 -8.04 -10.81 10.34
N THR A 24 -8.00 -12.14 10.24
CA THR A 24 -7.50 -12.81 9.04
C THR A 24 -8.69 -13.17 8.16
N VAL A 25 -8.65 -12.75 6.90
CA VAL A 25 -9.63 -13.11 5.88
C VAL A 25 -8.94 -13.88 4.77
N THR A 26 -9.63 -14.90 4.23
CA THR A 26 -9.11 -15.68 3.11
C THR A 26 -10.09 -15.58 1.95
N SER A 27 -9.57 -15.22 0.79
CA SER A 27 -10.37 -15.15 -0.44
C SER A 27 -10.72 -16.55 -0.95
N PRO A 28 -11.76 -16.71 -1.80
CA PRO A 28 -12.06 -17.98 -2.45
C PRO A 28 -10.89 -18.56 -3.25
N GLY A 29 -9.98 -17.72 -3.73
CA GLY A 29 -8.75 -18.13 -4.43
C GLY A 29 -7.58 -18.50 -3.52
N GLY A 30 -7.77 -18.54 -2.19
CA GLY A 30 -6.75 -18.96 -1.22
C GLY A 30 -5.79 -17.85 -0.76
N LEU A 31 -5.95 -16.59 -1.20
CA LEU A 31 -5.17 -15.46 -0.70
C LEU A 31 -5.66 -15.08 0.69
N SER A 32 -4.73 -15.00 1.64
CA SER A 32 -5.02 -14.53 3.00
C SER A 32 -4.54 -13.10 3.20
N ALA A 33 -5.34 -12.30 3.89
CA ALA A 33 -5.02 -10.93 4.25
C ALA A 33 -5.32 -10.67 5.72
N TRP A 34 -4.55 -9.76 6.30
CA TRP A 34 -4.87 -9.20 7.61
C TRP A 34 -5.69 -7.93 7.43
N VAL A 35 -6.78 -7.82 8.16
CA VAL A 35 -7.70 -6.70 8.09
C VAL A 35 -7.82 -6.07 9.47
N LEU A 36 -7.57 -4.77 9.53
CA LEU A 36 -7.85 -3.93 10.67
C LEU A 36 -8.97 -2.97 10.29
N GLU A 37 -10.06 -3.00 11.05
CA GLU A 37 -11.19 -2.09 10.86
C GLU A 37 -11.11 -0.94 11.86
N GLU A 38 -11.05 0.29 11.35
CA GLU A 38 -11.09 1.52 12.15
C GLU A 38 -12.16 2.47 11.57
N PRO A 39 -13.43 2.32 12.01
CA PRO A 39 -14.55 3.07 11.42
C PRO A 39 -14.47 4.59 11.59
N ALA A 40 -13.67 5.05 12.56
CA ALA A 40 -13.50 6.48 12.80
C ALA A 40 -12.67 7.19 11.73
N ILE A 41 -11.95 6.43 10.88
CA ILE A 41 -11.05 6.97 9.88
C ILE A 41 -11.61 6.69 8.48
N PRO A 42 -12.02 7.72 7.70
CA PRO A 42 -12.72 7.54 6.43
C PRO A 42 -11.77 7.23 5.26
N PHE A 43 -10.72 6.46 5.46
CA PHE A 43 -9.85 6.00 4.37
C PHE A 43 -9.56 4.51 4.44
N THR A 44 -9.19 3.93 3.31
CA THR A 44 -8.72 2.56 3.18
C THR A 44 -7.24 2.58 2.81
N ALA A 45 -6.43 1.85 3.55
CA ALA A 45 -5.05 1.56 3.21
C ALA A 45 -4.92 0.07 2.85
N LEU A 46 -4.23 -0.23 1.74
CA LEU A 46 -3.93 -1.59 1.30
C LEU A 46 -2.42 -1.69 1.08
N ASN A 47 -1.82 -2.75 1.57
CA ASN A 47 -0.45 -3.12 1.24
C ASN A 47 -0.42 -4.56 0.74
N ILE A 48 0.19 -4.77 -0.43
CA ILE A 48 0.40 -6.08 -1.02
C ILE A 48 1.91 -6.29 -1.12
N MET A 49 2.40 -7.41 -0.64
CA MET A 49 3.82 -7.75 -0.72
C MET A 49 4.00 -9.07 -1.46
N PHE A 50 4.94 -9.07 -2.40
CA PHE A 50 5.38 -10.26 -3.11
C PHE A 50 6.79 -10.60 -2.64
N SER A 51 7.03 -11.87 -2.36
CA SER A 51 8.38 -12.37 -2.12
C SER A 51 9.15 -12.46 -3.43
N GLY A 52 10.37 -11.96 -3.42
CA GLY A 52 11.20 -11.81 -4.61
C GLY A 52 11.07 -10.41 -5.21
N GLY A 53 12.21 -9.77 -5.43
CA GLY A 53 12.33 -8.43 -5.97
C GLY A 53 13.40 -8.37 -7.04
N ALA A 54 14.24 -7.34 -7.02
CA ALA A 54 15.28 -7.11 -8.02
C ALA A 54 16.34 -8.23 -8.09
N ALA A 55 16.50 -9.03 -7.02
CA ALA A 55 17.38 -10.19 -7.04
C ALA A 55 16.93 -11.28 -8.03
N LEU A 56 15.64 -11.28 -8.43
CA LEU A 56 15.10 -12.21 -9.42
C LEU A 56 15.28 -11.72 -10.87
N ASP A 57 15.79 -10.52 -11.08
CA ASP A 57 16.09 -10.02 -12.43
C ASP A 57 17.08 -10.94 -13.15
N PRO A 58 16.84 -11.28 -14.41
CA PRO A 58 17.84 -12.00 -15.22
C PRO A 58 19.18 -11.26 -15.22
N PRO A 59 20.32 -11.96 -15.27
CA PRO A 59 21.65 -11.34 -15.21
C PRO A 59 21.88 -10.26 -16.30
N ASP A 60 21.27 -10.44 -17.46
CA ASP A 60 21.34 -9.54 -18.62
C ASP A 60 20.28 -8.43 -18.61
N LYS A 61 19.39 -8.42 -17.61
CA LYS A 61 18.27 -7.46 -17.48
C LYS A 61 18.17 -6.89 -16.07
N ARG A 62 19.29 -6.68 -15.41
CA ARG A 62 19.32 -6.07 -14.10
C ARG A 62 18.68 -4.68 -14.10
N GLY A 63 17.79 -4.41 -13.11
CA GLY A 63 16.99 -3.20 -13.03
C GLY A 63 15.61 -3.32 -13.71
N ALA A 64 15.26 -4.50 -14.27
CA ALA A 64 13.95 -4.70 -14.91
C ALA A 64 12.79 -4.52 -13.91
N ALA A 65 12.90 -5.08 -12.69
CA ALA A 65 11.89 -4.91 -11.66
C ALA A 65 11.76 -3.44 -11.22
N PHE A 66 12.89 -2.75 -11.09
CA PHE A 66 12.91 -1.32 -10.76
C PHE A 66 12.23 -0.47 -11.84
N MET A 67 12.57 -0.72 -13.10
CA MET A 67 11.97 -0.01 -14.22
C MET A 67 10.46 -0.31 -14.34
N MET A 68 10.06 -1.56 -14.12
CA MET A 68 8.66 -1.97 -14.13
C MET A 68 7.86 -1.18 -13.07
N THR A 69 8.33 -1.10 -11.82
CA THR A 69 7.62 -0.36 -10.76
C THR A 69 7.45 1.11 -11.10
N GLY A 70 8.47 1.76 -11.66
CA GLY A 70 8.37 3.15 -12.12
C GLY A 70 7.37 3.34 -13.26
N LEU A 71 7.17 2.32 -14.10
CA LEU A 71 6.27 2.39 -15.26
C LEU A 71 4.81 2.08 -14.93
N LEU A 72 4.50 1.43 -13.80
CA LEU A 72 3.13 1.07 -13.44
C LEU A 72 2.22 2.28 -13.19
N GLU A 73 2.78 3.46 -12.94
CA GLU A 73 2.05 4.71 -12.79
C GLU A 73 2.03 5.58 -14.07
N GLU A 74 2.70 5.14 -15.11
CA GLU A 74 2.87 5.89 -16.36
C GLU A 74 1.79 5.60 -17.41
N GLY A 75 0.65 5.02 -16.99
CA GLY A 75 -0.52 4.75 -17.82
C GLY A 75 -0.95 3.29 -17.80
N ALA A 76 -2.26 3.08 -17.96
CA ALA A 76 -2.86 1.74 -17.92
C ALA A 76 -4.17 1.68 -18.70
N GLY A 77 -4.40 0.57 -19.39
CA GLY A 77 -5.57 0.40 -20.25
C GLY A 77 -5.62 1.48 -21.33
N ASP A 78 -6.72 2.23 -21.38
CA ASP A 78 -6.90 3.34 -22.31
C ASP A 78 -6.37 4.68 -21.78
N LEU A 79 -5.89 4.72 -20.54
CA LEU A 79 -5.37 5.92 -19.89
C LEU A 79 -3.88 6.07 -20.12
N ASP A 80 -3.46 7.15 -20.78
CA ASP A 80 -2.05 7.55 -20.81
C ASP A 80 -1.59 8.07 -19.42
N SER A 81 -0.32 8.46 -19.31
CA SER A 81 0.27 8.91 -18.06
C SER A 81 -0.50 10.09 -17.42
N GLN A 82 -0.93 11.06 -18.21
CA GLN A 82 -1.67 12.22 -17.71
C GLN A 82 -3.08 11.85 -17.29
N ALA A 83 -3.80 11.08 -18.10
CA ALA A 83 -5.15 10.61 -17.79
C ALA A 83 -5.16 9.68 -16.57
N PHE A 84 -4.14 8.82 -16.42
CA PHE A 84 -4.00 7.95 -15.26
C PHE A 84 -3.74 8.76 -13.98
N ALA A 85 -2.85 9.74 -14.03
CA ALA A 85 -2.60 10.65 -12.91
C ALA A 85 -3.86 11.44 -12.53
N ALA A 86 -4.60 11.98 -13.50
CA ALA A 86 -5.85 12.70 -13.27
C ALA A 86 -6.93 11.78 -12.66
N ALA A 87 -7.01 10.50 -13.08
CA ALA A 87 -7.93 9.53 -12.50
C ALA A 87 -7.61 9.23 -11.03
N LYS A 88 -6.33 9.08 -10.67
CA LYS A 88 -5.90 8.92 -9.27
C LYS A 88 -6.29 10.15 -8.43
N GLU A 89 -6.02 11.34 -8.95
CA GLU A 89 -6.33 12.61 -8.27
C GLU A 89 -7.84 12.76 -8.03
N ALA A 90 -8.66 12.50 -9.05
CA ALA A 90 -10.13 12.56 -8.94
C ALA A 90 -10.67 11.62 -7.86
N LEU A 91 -10.02 10.48 -7.64
CA LEU A 91 -10.37 9.51 -6.60
C LEU A 91 -9.73 9.82 -5.24
N SER A 92 -8.91 10.88 -5.14
CA SER A 92 -8.08 11.12 -3.96
C SER A 92 -7.28 9.87 -3.57
N ALA A 93 -6.80 9.13 -4.57
CA ALA A 93 -6.05 7.90 -4.40
C ALA A 93 -4.55 8.13 -4.56
N SER A 94 -3.77 7.46 -3.71
CA SER A 94 -2.31 7.37 -3.83
C SER A 94 -1.92 5.92 -4.02
N PHE A 95 -1.12 5.66 -5.05
CA PHE A 95 -0.49 4.37 -5.29
C PHE A 95 1.02 4.54 -5.15
N SER A 96 1.69 3.49 -4.68
CA SER A 96 3.14 3.39 -4.65
C SER A 96 3.53 1.96 -5.02
N PHE A 97 4.53 1.83 -5.87
CA PHE A 97 5.09 0.56 -6.32
C PHE A 97 6.58 0.58 -6.01
N ASP A 98 6.99 -0.21 -5.03
CA ASP A 98 8.36 -0.21 -4.54
C ASP A 98 8.98 -1.59 -4.71
N VAL A 99 10.26 -1.63 -5.05
CA VAL A 99 11.01 -2.87 -5.15
C VAL A 99 12.32 -2.76 -4.38
N THR A 100 12.63 -3.82 -3.65
CA THR A 100 13.93 -4.07 -3.02
C THR A 100 14.56 -5.30 -3.68
N ASP A 101 15.70 -5.77 -3.18
CA ASP A 101 16.29 -7.03 -3.66
C ASP A 101 15.34 -8.22 -3.42
N ASP A 102 14.64 -8.26 -2.30
CA ASP A 102 13.89 -9.43 -1.84
C ASP A 102 12.37 -9.29 -1.95
N THR A 103 11.85 -8.08 -2.13
CA THR A 103 10.40 -7.83 -2.12
C THR A 103 9.98 -6.83 -3.18
N LEU A 104 8.78 -7.03 -3.70
CA LEU A 104 8.01 -6.00 -4.41
C LEU A 104 6.79 -5.69 -3.56
N SER A 105 6.55 -4.40 -3.29
CA SER A 105 5.41 -3.93 -2.51
C SER A 105 4.56 -2.94 -3.29
N ILE A 106 3.25 -3.06 -3.10
CA ILE A 106 2.25 -2.17 -3.66
C ILE A 106 1.48 -1.57 -2.51
N SER A 107 1.51 -0.26 -2.38
CA SER A 107 0.75 0.46 -1.35
C SER A 107 -0.33 1.30 -2.00
N VAL A 108 -1.53 1.25 -1.44
CA VAL A 108 -2.68 2.06 -1.86
C VAL A 108 -3.25 2.78 -0.66
N ARG A 109 -3.57 4.04 -0.84
CA ARG A 109 -4.34 4.82 0.14
C ARG A 109 -5.42 5.61 -0.61
N VAL A 110 -6.66 5.52 -0.13
CA VAL A 110 -7.82 6.12 -0.80
C VAL A 110 -8.92 6.41 0.22
N LEU A 111 -9.76 7.41 -0.04
CA LEU A 111 -10.99 7.61 0.74
C LEU A 111 -11.89 6.37 0.63
N THR A 112 -12.52 5.99 1.73
CA THR A 112 -13.33 4.75 1.79
C THR A 112 -14.46 4.75 0.76
N GLU A 113 -15.05 5.92 0.46
CA GLU A 113 -16.08 6.08 -0.54
C GLU A 113 -15.62 5.76 -1.97
N ASN A 114 -14.36 6.05 -2.30
CA ASN A 114 -13.77 5.84 -3.63
C ASN A 114 -13.01 4.51 -3.76
N ARG A 115 -13.09 3.65 -2.72
CA ARG A 115 -12.31 2.41 -2.66
C ARG A 115 -12.53 1.48 -3.85
N ALA A 116 -13.78 1.31 -4.28
CA ALA A 116 -14.09 0.37 -5.35
C ALA A 116 -13.46 0.79 -6.68
N GLU A 117 -13.58 2.07 -7.02
CA GLU A 117 -13.04 2.66 -8.24
C GLU A 117 -11.51 2.68 -8.20
N ALA A 118 -10.91 3.02 -7.06
CA ALA A 118 -9.46 3.02 -6.92
C ALA A 118 -8.86 1.61 -7.05
N LEU A 119 -9.51 0.59 -6.50
CA LEU A 119 -9.08 -0.80 -6.66
C LEU A 119 -9.26 -1.30 -8.10
N ALA A 120 -10.29 -0.83 -8.82
CA ALA A 120 -10.46 -1.11 -10.24
C ALA A 120 -9.34 -0.47 -11.07
N LEU A 121 -8.98 0.78 -10.76
CA LEU A 121 -7.86 1.47 -11.42
C LEU A 121 -6.53 0.78 -11.13
N LEU A 122 -6.26 0.38 -9.88
CA LEU A 122 -5.09 -0.42 -9.52
C LEU A 122 -5.03 -1.72 -10.31
N LYS A 123 -6.15 -2.45 -10.39
CA LYS A 123 -6.22 -3.68 -11.17
C LYS A 123 -5.86 -3.44 -12.63
N THR A 124 -6.33 -2.33 -13.23
CA THR A 124 -5.96 -1.97 -14.60
C THR A 124 -4.47 -1.71 -14.72
N ALA A 125 -3.87 -0.97 -13.77
CA ALA A 125 -2.42 -0.72 -13.76
C ALA A 125 -1.60 -2.01 -13.70
N LEU A 126 -2.05 -3.00 -12.92
CA LEU A 126 -1.33 -4.27 -12.78
C LEU A 126 -1.54 -5.25 -13.94
N MET A 127 -2.71 -5.24 -14.56
CA MET A 127 -3.09 -6.23 -15.56
C MET A 127 -2.91 -5.73 -17.00
N GLN A 128 -2.90 -4.42 -17.21
CA GLN A 128 -2.85 -3.77 -18.52
C GLN A 128 -1.97 -2.52 -18.50
N PRO A 129 -0.71 -2.62 -17.99
CA PRO A 129 0.21 -1.49 -18.06
C PRO A 129 0.53 -1.16 -19.52
N ARG A 130 0.69 0.13 -19.83
CA ARG A 130 0.89 0.56 -21.24
C ARG A 130 2.35 0.47 -21.68
N PHE A 131 3.27 0.87 -20.82
CA PHE A 131 4.70 0.96 -21.18
C PHE A 131 4.95 1.77 -22.46
N ASP A 132 4.30 2.93 -22.57
CA ASP A 132 4.47 3.81 -23.73
C ASP A 132 5.94 4.23 -23.90
N PRO A 133 6.47 4.32 -25.14
CA PRO A 133 7.90 4.56 -25.38
C PRO A 133 8.46 5.82 -24.73
N ASP A 134 7.67 6.89 -24.67
CA ASP A 134 8.04 8.15 -24.04
C ASP A 134 8.08 8.04 -22.51
N ALA A 135 7.17 7.26 -21.89
CA ALA A 135 7.19 6.93 -20.48
C ALA A 135 8.40 6.07 -20.12
N VAL A 136 8.70 5.06 -20.95
CA VAL A 136 9.89 4.22 -20.78
C VAL A 136 11.17 5.05 -20.80
N GLU A 137 11.28 6.02 -21.72
CA GLU A 137 12.46 6.87 -21.79
C GLU A 137 12.56 7.82 -20.59
N ARG A 138 11.45 8.39 -20.12
CA ARG A 138 11.43 9.23 -18.89
C ARG A 138 11.90 8.46 -17.66
N VAL A 139 11.33 7.26 -17.44
CA VAL A 139 11.68 6.44 -16.27
C VAL A 139 13.13 5.96 -16.33
N ARG A 140 13.65 5.67 -17.52
CA ARG A 140 15.06 5.28 -17.71
C ARG A 140 16.05 6.37 -17.30
N GLN A 141 15.66 7.63 -17.37
CA GLN A 141 16.52 8.78 -17.07
C GLN A 141 16.49 9.19 -15.59
N GLN A 142 15.65 8.57 -14.77
CA GLN A 142 15.56 8.78 -13.32
C GLN A 142 16.56 7.91 -12.58
#